data_c620505fe6922702fc3b8289915485d6
#
_entry.id   c620505fe6922702fc3b8289915485d6
#
_cell.length_a   1.000
_cell.length_b   1.000
_cell.length_c   1.000
_cell.angle_alpha   90.00
_cell.angle_beta   90.00
_cell.angle_gamma   90.00
#
_symmetry.space_group_name_H-M   'P 1'
#
loop_
_entity.id
_entity.type
_entity.pdbx_description
1 polymer ?
#
loop_
_entity_poly.entity_id
_entity_poly.type
_entity_poly.pdbx_seq_one_letter_code
_entity_poly.pdbx_strand_id
1 'polypeptide(L)'
;MPDPSSRNARRRGEPWAAGSVLGYASANIFDRLAVIHANPLIGPFLRGLPSLFLGVFLVWKHHTLDQIRPASSRYIGRRAILSFILAGIVSTLGLFLYYFAIRLGGVTVTIPVQETYVIWGTLVAWVFLGERIHRYAAVGVLLIFVGLVTLSWGQFKGHPISPLWYWAIPLAFSTALAYGISGVSWRDGQLQGAHQSTAIFLQFATSVLVGLVGWLALGRGPALLDTNWHSLLALLTSGVLSGILAIYCMFTALRLMAVARVYAFSSLTPLVATLFAHFFLHEYLNTLVLAGVLLVSIGVLLTQVFRPADEKQA
;
A
#
# COMPACT_ATOMS: atom_id res chain seq x y z
N MET A 1 -16.84 26.53 20.33
CA MET A 1 -17.37 26.21 18.99
C MET A 1 -16.19 26.10 18.04
N PRO A 2 -16.09 25.09 17.17
CA PRO A 2 -14.98 25.03 16.21
C PRO A 2 -15.15 26.15 15.17
N ASP A 3 -14.03 26.84 14.89
CA ASP A 3 -13.91 27.95 13.95
C ASP A 3 -14.52 27.61 12.58
N PRO A 4 -15.36 28.46 11.99
CA PRO A 4 -15.96 28.26 10.65
C PRO A 4 -14.91 28.05 9.54
N SER A 5 -13.71 28.65 9.65
CA SER A 5 -12.61 28.46 8.72
C SER A 5 -12.10 27.01 8.72
N SER A 6 -12.08 26.39 9.88
CA SER A 6 -11.68 24.98 10.06
C SER A 6 -12.70 24.00 9.46
N ARG A 7 -14.00 24.35 9.44
CA ARG A 7 -15.06 23.54 8.79
C ARG A 7 -14.94 23.57 7.27
N ASN A 8 -14.63 24.72 6.69
CA ASN A 8 -14.48 24.86 5.23
C ASN A 8 -13.21 24.17 4.71
N ALA A 9 -12.10 24.24 5.44
CA ALA A 9 -10.88 23.49 5.12
C ALA A 9 -11.11 21.97 5.20
N ARG A 10 -11.87 21.53 6.22
CA ARG A 10 -12.25 20.11 6.40
C ARG A 10 -13.05 19.56 5.22
N ARG A 11 -14.09 20.28 4.76
CA ARG A 11 -14.90 19.87 3.62
C ARG A 11 -14.12 19.83 2.30
N ARG A 12 -13.04 20.62 2.18
CA ARG A 12 -12.15 20.62 1.00
C ARG A 12 -11.18 19.41 0.97
N GLY A 13 -10.87 18.81 2.10
CA GLY A 13 -9.97 17.64 2.18
C GLY A 13 -10.65 16.30 1.90
N GLU A 14 -11.95 16.17 2.19
CA GLU A 14 -12.69 14.91 2.04
C GLU A 14 -12.72 14.35 0.60
N PRO A 15 -12.93 15.15 -0.45
CA PRO A 15 -12.87 14.65 -1.83
C PRO A 15 -11.51 14.09 -2.21
N TRP A 16 -10.41 14.68 -1.69
CA TRP A 16 -9.07 14.19 -1.92
C TRP A 16 -8.80 12.88 -1.20
N ALA A 17 -9.28 12.74 0.05
CA ALA A 17 -9.19 11.47 0.77
C ALA A 17 -9.98 10.35 0.06
N ALA A 18 -11.20 10.65 -0.39
CA ALA A 18 -12.00 9.72 -1.20
C ALA A 18 -11.32 9.39 -2.53
N GLY A 19 -10.73 10.38 -3.21
CA GLY A 19 -9.95 10.19 -4.44
C GLY A 19 -8.76 9.25 -4.24
N SER A 20 -8.09 9.31 -3.09
CA SER A 20 -7.02 8.38 -2.73
C SER A 20 -7.53 6.94 -2.62
N VAL A 21 -8.65 6.73 -1.92
CA VAL A 21 -9.28 5.41 -1.77
C VAL A 21 -9.68 4.84 -3.14
N LEU A 22 -10.34 5.65 -3.97
CA LEU A 22 -10.74 5.24 -5.32
C LEU A 22 -9.53 4.92 -6.19
N GLY A 23 -8.45 5.71 -6.10
CA GLY A 23 -7.22 5.48 -6.84
C GLY A 23 -6.57 4.15 -6.47
N TYR A 24 -6.42 3.83 -5.18
CA TYR A 24 -5.87 2.55 -4.73
C TYR A 24 -6.80 1.38 -5.07
N ALA A 25 -8.10 1.51 -4.83
CA ALA A 25 -9.06 0.45 -5.15
C ALA A 25 -9.09 0.14 -6.66
N SER A 26 -9.08 1.16 -7.52
CA SER A 26 -8.99 0.98 -8.98
C SER A 26 -7.67 0.35 -9.39
N ALA A 27 -6.54 0.76 -8.80
CA ALA A 27 -5.23 0.16 -9.08
C ALA A 27 -5.24 -1.35 -8.83
N ASN A 28 -5.88 -1.81 -7.75
CA ASN A 28 -5.99 -3.24 -7.43
C ASN A 28 -6.75 -4.03 -8.50
N ILE A 29 -7.76 -3.41 -9.16
CA ILE A 29 -8.48 -4.03 -10.28
C ILE A 29 -7.55 -4.21 -11.48
N PHE A 30 -6.79 -3.17 -11.83
CA PHE A 30 -5.82 -3.25 -12.92
C PHE A 30 -4.68 -4.25 -12.61
N ASP A 31 -4.22 -4.32 -11.35
CA ASP A 31 -3.28 -5.35 -10.92
C ASP A 31 -3.84 -6.76 -11.14
N ARG A 32 -5.11 -6.98 -10.81
CA ARG A 32 -5.77 -8.27 -11.03
C ARG A 32 -5.90 -8.60 -12.51
N LEU A 33 -6.36 -7.65 -13.33
CA LEU A 33 -6.45 -7.82 -14.79
C LEU A 33 -5.10 -8.15 -15.41
N ALA A 34 -4.04 -7.53 -14.91
CA ALA A 34 -2.69 -7.78 -15.41
C ALA A 34 -2.26 -9.23 -15.16
N VAL A 35 -2.42 -9.76 -13.95
CA VAL A 35 -1.88 -11.08 -13.58
C VAL A 35 -2.71 -12.26 -14.09
N ILE A 36 -3.90 -12.02 -14.65
CA ILE A 36 -4.67 -13.07 -15.33
C ILE A 36 -3.93 -13.58 -16.56
N HIS A 37 -3.26 -12.68 -17.29
CA HIS A 37 -2.63 -12.95 -18.59
C HIS A 37 -1.13 -12.63 -18.65
N ALA A 38 -0.51 -12.23 -17.53
CA ALA A 38 0.90 -11.92 -17.45
C ALA A 38 1.64 -12.78 -16.44
N ASN A 39 2.96 -12.84 -16.62
CA ASN A 39 3.84 -13.37 -15.57
C ASN A 39 3.82 -12.41 -14.36
N PRO A 40 3.40 -12.86 -13.15
CA PRO A 40 3.38 -12.01 -11.95
C PRO A 40 4.71 -11.36 -11.60
N LEU A 41 5.83 -11.92 -12.07
CA LEU A 41 7.18 -11.43 -11.79
C LEU A 41 7.50 -10.08 -12.45
N ILE A 42 6.84 -9.71 -13.56
CA ILE A 42 7.05 -8.41 -14.21
C ILE A 42 6.33 -7.26 -13.49
N GLY A 43 5.31 -7.60 -12.70
CA GLY A 43 4.44 -6.63 -12.03
C GLY A 43 5.17 -5.58 -11.21
N PRO A 44 6.05 -5.97 -10.26
CA PRO A 44 6.77 -5.02 -9.41
C PRO A 44 7.62 -4.02 -10.19
N PHE A 45 8.25 -4.45 -11.30
CA PHE A 45 9.03 -3.58 -12.16
C PHE A 45 8.13 -2.54 -12.86
N LEU A 46 7.14 -2.98 -13.60
CA LEU A 46 6.31 -2.09 -14.42
C LEU A 46 5.43 -1.14 -13.58
N ARG A 47 4.84 -1.65 -12.51
CA ARG A 47 4.04 -0.82 -11.60
C ARG A 47 4.87 0.26 -10.90
N GLY A 48 6.15 0.00 -10.65
CA GLY A 48 7.07 0.95 -10.02
C GLY A 48 7.48 2.11 -10.92
N LEU A 49 7.47 1.94 -12.24
CA LEU A 49 7.97 2.94 -13.19
C LEU A 49 7.27 4.31 -13.08
N PRO A 50 5.92 4.43 -13.07
CA PRO A 50 5.26 5.73 -12.93
C PRO A 50 5.63 6.45 -11.64
N SER A 51 5.77 5.71 -10.53
CA SER A 51 6.18 6.27 -9.24
C SER A 51 7.64 6.73 -9.24
N LEU A 52 8.52 6.01 -9.94
CA LEU A 52 9.91 6.44 -10.15
C LEU A 52 9.96 7.75 -10.96
N PHE A 53 9.21 7.84 -12.06
CA PHE A 53 9.13 9.09 -12.84
C PHE A 53 8.64 10.26 -11.99
N LEU A 54 7.61 10.05 -11.17
CA LEU A 54 7.16 11.05 -10.22
C LEU A 54 8.27 11.43 -9.24
N GLY A 55 9.00 10.46 -8.69
CA GLY A 55 10.13 10.69 -7.78
C GLY A 55 11.24 11.54 -8.42
N VAL A 56 11.64 11.20 -9.65
CA VAL A 56 12.63 11.97 -10.44
C VAL A 56 12.14 13.40 -10.67
N PHE A 57 10.88 13.56 -11.11
CA PHE A 57 10.29 14.89 -11.33
C PHE A 57 10.25 15.73 -10.05
N LEU A 58 9.86 15.14 -8.92
CA LEU A 58 9.79 15.86 -7.64
C LEU A 58 11.18 16.26 -7.12
N VAL A 59 12.18 15.39 -7.26
CA VAL A 59 13.57 15.69 -6.89
C VAL A 59 14.12 16.83 -7.76
N TRP A 60 13.85 16.82 -9.05
CA TRP A 60 14.21 17.90 -9.95
C TRP A 60 13.51 19.21 -9.58
N LYS A 61 12.19 19.18 -9.38
CA LYS A 61 11.37 20.35 -9.04
C LYS A 61 11.76 21.00 -7.71
N HIS A 62 12.10 20.20 -6.71
CA HIS A 62 12.44 20.68 -5.35
C HIS A 62 13.94 20.83 -5.11
N HIS A 63 14.78 20.55 -6.11
CA HIS A 63 16.26 20.63 -6.03
C HIS A 63 16.82 19.85 -4.83
N THR A 64 16.32 18.60 -4.60
CA THR A 64 16.67 17.80 -3.44
C THR A 64 17.75 16.74 -3.70
N LEU A 65 18.39 16.74 -4.89
CA LEU A 65 19.55 15.88 -5.19
C LEU A 65 20.71 16.07 -4.21
N ASP A 66 20.85 17.28 -3.67
CA ASP A 66 21.89 17.60 -2.70
C ASP A 66 21.76 16.79 -1.40
N GLN A 67 20.56 16.32 -1.06
CA GLN A 67 20.33 15.47 0.10
C GLN A 67 20.97 14.08 -0.02
N ILE A 68 21.27 13.63 -1.22
CA ILE A 68 21.85 12.29 -1.49
C ILE A 68 23.38 12.40 -1.61
N ARG A 69 23.93 13.60 -1.88
CA ARG A 69 25.36 13.80 -2.12
C ARG A 69 26.12 13.97 -0.79
N PRO A 70 27.10 13.08 -0.47
CA PRO A 70 27.83 13.17 0.80
C PRO A 70 28.61 14.48 0.99
N ALA A 71 28.99 15.16 -0.09
CA ALA A 71 29.71 16.44 -0.05
C ALA A 71 28.81 17.66 0.15
N SER A 72 27.48 17.49 0.19
CA SER A 72 26.54 18.60 0.35
C SER A 72 26.28 18.89 1.81
N SER A 73 26.09 20.18 2.14
CA SER A 73 25.64 20.62 3.48
C SER A 73 24.22 20.16 3.82
N ARG A 74 23.43 19.72 2.83
CA ARG A 74 22.07 19.19 2.99
C ARG A 74 22.01 17.65 3.03
N TYR A 75 23.16 16.98 3.15
CA TYR A 75 23.22 15.51 3.16
C TYR A 75 22.46 14.92 4.36
N ILE A 76 21.50 14.04 4.08
CA ILE A 76 20.62 13.42 5.09
C ILE A 76 21.28 12.27 5.89
N GLY A 77 22.50 11.90 5.53
CA GLY A 77 23.23 10.82 6.20
C GLY A 77 22.97 9.43 5.61
N ARG A 78 23.90 8.51 5.87
CA ARG A 78 23.84 7.12 5.36
C ARG A 78 22.63 6.38 5.91
N ARG A 79 22.27 6.60 7.17
CA ARG A 79 21.16 5.90 7.81
C ARG A 79 19.84 6.19 7.10
N ALA A 80 19.53 7.47 6.82
CA ALA A 80 18.31 7.83 6.11
C ALA A 80 18.25 7.18 4.71
N ILE A 81 19.35 7.22 3.96
CA ILE A 81 19.43 6.60 2.63
C ILE A 81 19.19 5.10 2.72
N LEU A 82 19.86 4.40 3.65
CA LEU A 82 19.68 2.96 3.86
C LEU A 82 18.27 2.59 4.28
N SER A 83 17.60 3.42 5.09
CA SER A 83 16.20 3.22 5.48
C SER A 83 15.25 3.28 4.27
N PHE A 84 15.45 4.19 3.32
CA PHE A 84 14.65 4.24 2.08
C PHE A 84 14.98 3.10 1.12
N ILE A 85 16.25 2.72 1.02
CA ILE A 85 16.67 1.54 0.24
C ILE A 85 16.04 0.27 0.81
N LEU A 86 16.11 0.07 2.13
CA LEU A 86 15.47 -1.05 2.81
C LEU A 86 13.95 -1.05 2.57
N ALA A 87 13.30 0.11 2.69
CA ALA A 87 11.88 0.26 2.38
C ALA A 87 11.56 -0.17 0.94
N GLY A 88 12.39 0.22 -0.03
CA GLY A 88 12.23 -0.16 -1.43
C GLY A 88 12.42 -1.66 -1.67
N ILE A 89 13.47 -2.26 -1.10
CA ILE A 89 13.72 -3.71 -1.21
C ILE A 89 12.55 -4.50 -0.64
N VAL A 90 12.21 -4.23 0.63
CA VAL A 90 11.20 -5.01 1.36
C VAL A 90 9.81 -4.84 0.75
N SER A 91 9.43 -3.62 0.36
CA SER A 91 8.14 -3.41 -0.30
C SER A 91 8.05 -4.12 -1.65
N THR A 92 9.14 -4.20 -2.40
CA THR A 92 9.16 -4.90 -3.69
C THR A 92 9.07 -6.42 -3.52
N LEU A 93 9.76 -6.98 -2.53
CA LEU A 93 9.60 -8.40 -2.18
C LEU A 93 8.15 -8.71 -1.78
N GLY A 94 7.54 -7.83 -0.98
CA GLY A 94 6.11 -7.91 -0.67
C GLY A 94 5.24 -7.82 -1.91
N LEU A 95 5.58 -6.97 -2.87
CA LEU A 95 4.82 -6.80 -4.10
C LEU A 95 4.89 -8.04 -5.02
N PHE A 96 6.00 -8.78 -5.05
CA PHE A 96 6.06 -10.09 -5.70
C PHE A 96 5.05 -11.06 -5.08
N LEU A 97 5.04 -11.18 -3.75
CA LEU A 97 4.09 -12.04 -3.03
C LEU A 97 2.63 -11.60 -3.27
N TYR A 98 2.39 -10.30 -3.29
CA TYR A 98 1.09 -9.71 -3.61
C TYR A 98 0.56 -10.14 -4.98
N TYR A 99 1.40 -10.11 -6.03
CA TYR A 99 0.98 -10.50 -7.36
C TYR A 99 0.65 -12.01 -7.45
N PHE A 100 1.35 -12.85 -6.71
CA PHE A 100 0.96 -14.26 -6.58
C PHE A 100 -0.34 -14.42 -5.78
N ALA A 101 -0.49 -13.68 -4.69
CA ALA A 101 -1.71 -13.71 -3.88
C ALA A 101 -2.95 -13.29 -4.69
N ILE A 102 -2.88 -12.15 -5.40
CA ILE A 102 -4.01 -11.63 -6.18
C ILE A 102 -4.34 -12.52 -7.38
N ARG A 103 -3.34 -13.23 -7.90
CA ARG A 103 -3.57 -14.23 -8.96
C ARG A 103 -4.36 -15.43 -8.45
N LEU A 104 -4.11 -15.90 -7.25
CA LEU A 104 -4.75 -17.08 -6.66
C LEU A 104 -6.09 -16.76 -6.00
N GLY A 105 -6.17 -15.71 -5.22
CA GLY A 105 -7.32 -15.37 -4.36
C GLY A 105 -8.16 -14.20 -4.86
N GLY A 106 -7.72 -13.49 -5.91
CA GLY A 106 -8.37 -12.28 -6.38
C GLY A 106 -8.21 -11.09 -5.45
N VAL A 107 -8.90 -10.01 -5.78
CA VAL A 107 -8.92 -8.75 -5.01
C VAL A 107 -9.64 -8.95 -3.68
N THR A 108 -10.78 -9.64 -3.73
CA THR A 108 -11.69 -9.85 -2.60
C THR A 108 -11.03 -10.53 -1.39
N VAL A 109 -10.10 -11.47 -1.62
CA VAL A 109 -9.35 -12.13 -0.54
C VAL A 109 -8.07 -11.38 -0.22
N THR A 110 -7.32 -11.00 -1.26
CA THR A 110 -5.94 -10.48 -1.08
C THR A 110 -5.92 -9.13 -0.40
N ILE A 111 -6.78 -8.18 -0.79
CA ILE A 111 -6.71 -6.82 -0.27
C ILE A 111 -7.05 -6.74 1.21
N PRO A 112 -8.15 -7.33 1.73
CA PRO A 112 -8.42 -7.28 3.17
C PRO A 112 -7.31 -7.92 4.01
N VAL A 113 -6.70 -9.02 3.54
CA VAL A 113 -5.57 -9.66 4.24
C VAL A 113 -4.34 -8.75 4.22
N GLN A 114 -4.04 -8.12 3.08
CA GLN A 114 -2.92 -7.19 2.93
C GLN A 114 -3.06 -5.98 3.86
N GLU A 115 -4.26 -5.48 4.12
CA GLU A 115 -4.49 -4.34 5.03
C GLU A 115 -4.06 -4.63 6.48
N THR A 116 -3.78 -5.89 6.83
CA THR A 116 -3.13 -6.22 8.12
C THR A 116 -1.73 -5.63 8.25
N TYR A 117 -1.17 -5.02 7.20
CA TYR A 117 0.12 -4.29 7.26
C TYR A 117 0.14 -3.24 8.38
N VAL A 118 -1.02 -2.69 8.74
CA VAL A 118 -1.17 -1.75 9.85
C VAL A 118 -0.78 -2.39 11.19
N ILE A 119 -1.16 -3.67 11.40
CA ILE A 119 -0.78 -4.43 12.60
C ILE A 119 0.74 -4.61 12.64
N TRP A 120 1.32 -5.08 11.54
CA TRP A 120 2.75 -5.29 11.42
C TRP A 120 3.54 -4.00 11.57
N GLY A 121 3.09 -2.92 10.91
CA GLY A 121 3.69 -1.60 11.05
C GLY A 121 3.67 -1.11 12.49
N THR A 122 2.57 -1.31 13.22
CA THR A 122 2.44 -0.94 14.62
C THR A 122 3.37 -1.77 15.52
N LEU A 123 3.45 -3.09 15.31
CA LEU A 123 4.33 -3.98 16.08
C LEU A 123 5.80 -3.67 15.83
N VAL A 124 6.20 -3.47 14.56
CA VAL A 124 7.57 -3.13 14.19
C VAL A 124 7.94 -1.74 14.74
N ALA A 125 7.05 -0.76 14.67
CA ALA A 125 7.28 0.57 15.24
C ALA A 125 7.41 0.53 16.78
N TRP A 126 6.61 -0.30 17.45
CA TRP A 126 6.74 -0.51 18.89
C TRP A 126 8.12 -1.10 19.26
N VAL A 127 8.57 -2.12 18.54
CA VAL A 127 9.86 -2.78 18.82
C VAL A 127 11.07 -1.91 18.47
N PHE A 128 11.06 -1.25 17.30
CA PHE A 128 12.24 -0.55 16.76
C PHE A 128 12.26 0.96 17.04
N LEU A 129 11.09 1.60 17.12
CA LEU A 129 10.96 3.04 17.38
C LEU A 129 10.49 3.33 18.81
N GLY A 130 10.15 2.33 19.63
CA GLY A 130 9.68 2.50 21.00
C GLY A 130 8.29 3.12 21.12
N GLU A 131 7.47 3.09 20.06
CA GLU A 131 6.15 3.68 20.04
C GLU A 131 5.18 2.88 20.93
N ARG A 132 4.30 3.56 21.69
CA ARG A 132 3.35 2.90 22.58
C ARG A 132 2.09 2.45 21.82
N ILE A 133 1.69 1.19 22.02
CA ILE A 133 0.43 0.66 21.46
C ILE A 133 -0.74 1.11 22.35
N HIS A 134 -1.72 1.78 21.78
CA HIS A 134 -2.92 2.21 22.48
C HIS A 134 -3.92 1.04 22.61
N ARG A 135 -4.66 0.98 23.75
CA ARG A 135 -5.65 -0.08 24.01
C ARG A 135 -6.68 -0.28 22.90
N TYR A 136 -7.10 0.78 22.21
CA TYR A 136 -8.05 0.66 21.10
C TYR A 136 -7.41 0.04 19.84
N ALA A 137 -6.09 0.09 19.71
CA ALA A 137 -5.41 -0.65 18.63
C ALA A 137 -5.54 -2.17 18.83
N ALA A 138 -5.52 -2.67 20.07
CA ALA A 138 -5.74 -4.09 20.36
C ALA A 138 -7.15 -4.55 19.96
N VAL A 139 -8.19 -3.73 20.22
CA VAL A 139 -9.55 -4.00 19.75
C VAL A 139 -9.61 -4.02 18.22
N GLY A 140 -8.93 -3.07 17.55
CA GLY A 140 -8.82 -3.05 16.10
C GLY A 140 -8.17 -4.31 15.54
N VAL A 141 -7.09 -4.78 16.14
CA VAL A 141 -6.42 -6.05 15.77
C VAL A 141 -7.37 -7.24 15.91
N LEU A 142 -8.12 -7.33 17.01
CA LEU A 142 -9.10 -8.40 17.19
C LEU A 142 -10.19 -8.37 16.11
N LEU A 143 -10.72 -7.20 15.78
CA LEU A 143 -11.71 -7.06 14.72
C LEU A 143 -11.17 -7.44 13.34
N ILE A 144 -9.91 -7.09 13.03
CA ILE A 144 -9.25 -7.53 11.80
C ILE A 144 -9.19 -9.06 11.77
N PHE A 145 -8.73 -9.69 12.86
CA PHE A 145 -8.63 -11.15 12.92
C PHE A 145 -9.98 -11.84 12.74
N VAL A 146 -11.02 -11.41 13.45
CA VAL A 146 -12.39 -11.93 13.31
C VAL A 146 -12.90 -11.71 11.86
N GLY A 147 -12.64 -10.53 11.31
CA GLY A 147 -13.02 -10.19 9.93
C GLY A 147 -12.35 -11.12 8.90
N LEU A 148 -11.07 -11.42 9.06
CA LEU A 148 -10.34 -12.34 8.17
C LEU A 148 -10.88 -13.78 8.27
N VAL A 149 -11.20 -14.26 9.47
CA VAL A 149 -11.81 -15.57 9.66
C VAL A 149 -13.18 -15.61 8.99
N THR A 150 -14.01 -14.58 9.20
CA THR A 150 -15.35 -14.48 8.59
C THR A 150 -15.28 -14.44 7.06
N LEU A 151 -14.37 -13.66 6.51
CA LEU A 151 -14.11 -13.57 5.07
C LEU A 151 -13.67 -14.92 4.50
N SER A 152 -12.70 -15.57 5.14
CA SER A 152 -12.18 -16.87 4.70
C SER A 152 -13.25 -17.93 4.71
N TRP A 153 -14.11 -17.93 5.74
CA TRP A 153 -15.25 -18.84 5.82
C TRP A 153 -16.27 -18.59 4.70
N GLY A 154 -16.52 -17.32 4.38
CA GLY A 154 -17.40 -16.93 3.26
C GLY A 154 -16.86 -17.40 1.91
N GLN A 155 -15.54 -17.29 1.69
CA GLN A 155 -14.89 -17.78 0.48
C GLN A 155 -14.91 -19.31 0.37
N PHE A 156 -14.71 -20.01 1.47
CA PHE A 156 -14.77 -21.49 1.50
C PHE A 156 -16.14 -22.03 1.07
N LYS A 157 -17.22 -21.33 1.44
CA LYS A 157 -18.60 -21.69 1.05
C LYS A 157 -18.99 -21.23 -0.35
N GLY A 158 -18.18 -20.38 -0.98
CA GLY A 158 -18.45 -19.81 -2.29
C GLY A 158 -17.79 -20.56 -3.44
N HIS A 159 -17.66 -19.87 -4.56
CA HIS A 159 -16.96 -20.37 -5.75
C HIS A 159 -15.59 -19.68 -5.82
N PRO A 160 -14.53 -20.30 -5.29
CA PRO A 160 -13.21 -19.69 -5.29
C PRO A 160 -12.67 -19.55 -6.73
N ILE A 161 -11.91 -18.47 -6.96
CA ILE A 161 -11.30 -18.16 -8.27
C ILE A 161 -10.33 -19.26 -8.73
N SER A 162 -9.66 -19.91 -7.77
CA SER A 162 -8.71 -21.00 -7.99
C SER A 162 -8.87 -22.06 -6.91
N PRO A 163 -8.64 -23.35 -7.22
CA PRO A 163 -8.57 -24.41 -6.21
C PRO A 163 -7.53 -24.14 -5.13
N LEU A 164 -6.50 -23.34 -5.44
CA LEU A 164 -5.40 -22.97 -4.54
C LEU A 164 -5.59 -21.60 -3.87
N TRP A 165 -6.81 -21.05 -3.86
CA TRP A 165 -7.11 -19.72 -3.31
C TRP A 165 -6.65 -19.51 -1.86
N TYR A 166 -6.63 -20.57 -1.05
CA TYR A 166 -6.19 -20.52 0.35
C TYR A 166 -4.73 -20.13 0.50
N TRP A 167 -3.87 -20.37 -0.51
CA TRP A 167 -2.48 -19.91 -0.53
C TRP A 167 -2.37 -18.39 -0.69
N ALA A 168 -3.43 -17.73 -1.18
CA ALA A 168 -3.46 -16.27 -1.24
C ALA A 168 -3.38 -15.64 0.15
N ILE A 169 -3.92 -16.30 1.19
CA ILE A 169 -3.92 -15.79 2.57
C ILE A 169 -2.49 -15.65 3.12
N PRO A 170 -1.66 -16.71 3.20
CA PRO A 170 -0.28 -16.58 3.71
C PRO A 170 0.59 -15.67 2.82
N LEU A 171 0.38 -15.65 1.51
CA LEU A 171 1.10 -14.75 0.61
C LEU A 171 0.74 -13.28 0.86
N ALA A 172 -0.55 -12.96 0.98
CA ALA A 172 -1.02 -11.62 1.30
C ALA A 172 -0.60 -11.17 2.71
N PHE A 173 -0.58 -12.09 3.68
CA PHE A 173 -0.10 -11.84 5.03
C PHE A 173 1.40 -11.53 5.06
N SER A 174 2.20 -12.26 4.29
CA SER A 174 3.63 -11.99 4.10
C SER A 174 3.86 -10.65 3.39
N THR A 175 3.00 -10.30 2.41
CA THR A 175 2.97 -8.97 1.80
C THR A 175 2.70 -7.87 2.84
N ALA A 176 1.72 -8.09 3.72
CA ALA A 176 1.39 -7.16 4.79
C ALA A 176 2.56 -6.93 5.75
N LEU A 177 3.26 -8.01 6.15
CA LEU A 177 4.46 -7.91 6.96
C LEU A 177 5.54 -7.07 6.27
N ALA A 178 5.81 -7.34 4.99
CA ALA A 178 6.77 -6.59 4.20
C ALA A 178 6.39 -5.10 4.12
N TYR A 179 5.12 -4.77 3.88
CA TYR A 179 4.66 -3.38 3.83
C TYR A 179 4.72 -2.69 5.21
N GLY A 180 4.45 -3.42 6.30
CA GLY A 180 4.62 -2.92 7.65
C GLY A 180 6.07 -2.54 7.94
N ILE A 181 7.02 -3.41 7.64
CA ILE A 181 8.47 -3.15 7.79
C ILE A 181 8.90 -1.98 6.89
N SER A 182 8.47 -1.98 5.63
CA SER A 182 8.77 -0.90 4.68
C SER A 182 8.28 0.46 5.19
N GLY A 183 7.05 0.53 5.71
CA GLY A 183 6.47 1.76 6.26
C GLY A 183 7.26 2.31 7.45
N VAL A 184 7.71 1.45 8.36
CA VAL A 184 8.54 1.84 9.50
C VAL A 184 9.93 2.30 9.05
N SER A 185 10.54 1.59 8.10
CA SER A 185 11.83 1.99 7.52
C SER A 185 11.73 3.34 6.83
N TRP A 186 10.65 3.58 6.09
CA TRP A 186 10.39 4.85 5.44
C TRP A 186 10.25 6.00 6.44
N ARG A 187 9.53 5.74 7.54
CA ARG A 187 9.38 6.69 8.64
C ARG A 187 10.72 7.00 9.33
N ASP A 188 11.55 5.99 9.62
CA ASP A 188 12.89 6.21 10.19
C ASP A 188 13.73 7.13 9.30
N GLY A 189 13.69 6.95 7.99
CA GLY A 189 14.38 7.85 7.04
C GLY A 189 13.85 9.28 7.06
N GLN A 190 12.52 9.47 7.20
CA GLN A 190 11.93 10.82 7.28
C GLN A 190 12.26 11.54 8.59
N LEU A 191 12.29 10.82 9.72
CA LEU A 191 12.68 11.39 11.04
C LEU A 191 14.09 11.96 11.05
N GLN A 192 14.94 11.58 10.08
CA GLN A 192 16.29 12.11 9.90
C GLN A 192 16.33 13.37 9.00
N GLY A 193 15.21 14.03 8.75
CA GLY A 193 15.12 15.29 8.02
C GLY A 193 15.12 15.15 6.49
N ALA A 194 14.88 13.96 5.96
CA ALA A 194 14.78 13.78 4.52
C ALA A 194 13.53 14.46 3.95
N HIS A 195 13.72 15.19 2.85
CA HIS A 195 12.59 15.73 2.10
C HIS A 195 11.81 14.59 1.42
N GLN A 196 10.50 14.73 1.36
CA GLN A 196 9.60 13.70 0.81
C GLN A 196 9.94 13.33 -0.64
N SER A 197 10.38 14.27 -1.47
CA SER A 197 10.81 13.97 -2.85
C SER A 197 11.98 13.00 -2.90
N THR A 198 12.99 13.20 -2.01
CA THR A 198 14.14 12.30 -1.87
C THR A 198 13.72 10.91 -1.41
N ALA A 199 12.80 10.84 -0.44
CA ALA A 199 12.26 9.57 0.06
C ALA A 199 11.56 8.78 -1.05
N ILE A 200 10.64 9.43 -1.80
CA ILE A 200 9.92 8.82 -2.93
C ILE A 200 10.91 8.33 -3.99
N PHE A 201 11.87 9.18 -4.37
CA PHE A 201 12.86 8.82 -5.38
C PHE A 201 13.70 7.61 -4.98
N LEU A 202 14.30 7.62 -3.79
CA LEU A 202 15.17 6.52 -3.32
C LEU A 202 14.40 5.20 -3.18
N GLN A 203 13.19 5.25 -2.60
CA GLN A 203 12.37 4.06 -2.47
C GLN A 203 11.98 3.48 -3.83
N PHE A 204 11.43 4.29 -4.74
CA PHE A 204 10.96 3.75 -6.02
C PHE A 204 12.09 3.44 -6.99
N ALA A 205 13.23 4.14 -6.94
CA ALA A 205 14.42 3.75 -7.68
C ALA A 205 14.91 2.36 -7.25
N THR A 206 14.96 2.11 -5.95
CA THR A 206 15.30 0.78 -5.41
C THR A 206 14.24 -0.25 -5.77
N SER A 207 12.95 0.10 -5.65
CA SER A 207 11.85 -0.82 -5.99
C SER A 207 11.90 -1.26 -7.45
N VAL A 208 12.09 -0.32 -8.37
CA VAL A 208 12.19 -0.62 -9.82
C VAL A 208 13.41 -1.47 -10.11
N LEU A 209 14.56 -1.17 -9.50
CA LEU A 209 15.78 -1.95 -9.68
C LEU A 209 15.61 -3.39 -9.17
N VAL A 210 15.10 -3.57 -7.94
CA VAL A 210 14.83 -4.89 -7.35
C VAL A 210 13.77 -5.64 -8.15
N GLY A 211 12.72 -4.94 -8.61
CA GLY A 211 11.69 -5.50 -9.47
C GLY A 211 12.26 -6.01 -10.80
N LEU A 212 13.13 -5.22 -11.44
CA LEU A 212 13.82 -5.59 -12.67
C LEU A 212 14.74 -6.81 -12.46
N VAL A 213 15.59 -6.75 -11.43
CA VAL A 213 16.50 -7.86 -11.11
C VAL A 213 15.73 -9.13 -10.78
N GLY A 214 14.67 -9.03 -9.97
CA GLY A 214 13.83 -10.17 -9.63
C GLY A 214 13.12 -10.77 -10.85
N TRP A 215 12.61 -9.93 -11.75
CA TRP A 215 12.02 -10.39 -13.01
C TRP A 215 13.04 -11.12 -13.91
N LEU A 216 14.23 -10.56 -14.09
CA LEU A 216 15.28 -11.17 -14.92
C LEU A 216 15.84 -12.44 -14.30
N ALA A 217 16.02 -12.48 -12.97
CA ALA A 217 16.61 -13.64 -12.28
C ALA A 217 15.63 -14.81 -12.11
N LEU A 218 14.36 -14.53 -11.86
CA LEU A 218 13.33 -15.54 -11.60
C LEU A 218 12.52 -15.89 -12.84
N GLY A 219 12.46 -14.98 -13.83
CA GLY A 219 11.85 -15.23 -15.12
C GLY A 219 12.74 -16.20 -15.95
N ARG A 220 12.14 -17.29 -16.45
CA ARG A 220 12.89 -18.30 -17.21
C ARG A 220 12.61 -18.18 -18.70
N GLY A 221 13.62 -17.72 -19.47
CA GLY A 221 13.61 -17.76 -20.93
C GLY A 221 12.41 -17.09 -21.61
N PRO A 222 11.68 -17.75 -22.52
CA PRO A 222 10.57 -17.16 -23.28
C PRO A 222 9.46 -16.58 -22.43
N ALA A 223 9.24 -17.10 -21.21
CA ALA A 223 8.25 -16.58 -20.25
C ALA A 223 8.54 -15.13 -19.79
N LEU A 224 9.76 -14.63 -20.00
CA LEU A 224 10.07 -13.21 -19.75
C LEU A 224 9.30 -12.28 -20.70
N LEU A 225 9.08 -12.71 -21.93
CA LEU A 225 8.43 -11.93 -22.99
C LEU A 225 6.96 -12.34 -23.18
N ASP A 226 6.52 -13.41 -22.53
CA ASP A 226 5.13 -13.91 -22.61
C ASP A 226 4.19 -13.05 -21.75
N THR A 227 4.11 -11.78 -22.10
CA THR A 227 3.23 -10.81 -21.43
C THR A 227 2.44 -10.07 -22.49
N ASN A 228 1.12 -10.25 -22.46
CA ASN A 228 0.22 -9.56 -23.35
C ASN A 228 0.31 -8.03 -23.14
N TRP A 229 0.28 -7.30 -24.22
CA TRP A 229 0.26 -5.84 -24.23
C TRP A 229 -0.83 -5.23 -23.32
N HIS A 230 -2.01 -5.84 -23.25
CA HIS A 230 -3.07 -5.40 -22.33
C HIS A 230 -2.65 -5.50 -20.85
N SER A 231 -1.90 -6.54 -20.50
CA SER A 231 -1.36 -6.70 -19.13
C SER A 231 -0.27 -5.68 -18.82
N LEU A 232 0.57 -5.32 -19.80
CA LEU A 232 1.57 -4.25 -19.64
C LEU A 232 0.88 -2.92 -19.36
N LEU A 233 -0.15 -2.58 -20.15
CA LEU A 233 -0.95 -1.38 -19.95
C LEU A 233 -1.64 -1.40 -18.57
N ALA A 234 -2.21 -2.51 -18.17
CA ALA A 234 -2.88 -2.64 -16.88
C ALA A 234 -1.90 -2.37 -15.72
N LEU A 235 -0.66 -2.93 -15.78
CA LEU A 235 0.37 -2.68 -14.76
C LEU A 235 0.81 -1.21 -14.71
N LEU A 236 1.03 -0.58 -15.87
CA LEU A 236 1.38 0.83 -15.95
C LEU A 236 0.23 1.71 -15.43
N THR A 237 -1.02 1.39 -15.81
CA THR A 237 -2.22 2.09 -15.32
C THR A 237 -2.36 1.95 -13.82
N SER A 238 -2.16 0.74 -13.26
CA SER A 238 -2.13 0.53 -11.81
C SER A 238 -1.05 1.39 -11.15
N GLY A 239 0.15 1.45 -11.74
CA GLY A 239 1.24 2.30 -11.25
C GLY A 239 0.90 3.80 -11.27
N VAL A 240 0.21 4.29 -12.31
CA VAL A 240 -0.26 5.68 -12.38
C VAL A 240 -1.34 5.94 -11.33
N LEU A 241 -2.32 5.05 -11.21
CA LEU A 241 -3.43 5.20 -10.27
C LEU A 241 -2.96 5.15 -8.81
N SER A 242 -2.11 4.20 -8.45
CA SER A 242 -1.61 4.05 -7.08
C SER A 242 -0.44 4.99 -6.78
N GLY A 243 0.53 5.09 -7.67
CA GLY A 243 1.79 5.78 -7.45
C GLY A 243 1.78 7.28 -7.74
N ILE A 244 0.85 7.76 -8.57
CA ILE A 244 0.71 9.18 -8.87
C ILE A 244 -0.60 9.71 -8.30
N LEU A 245 -1.75 9.23 -8.80
CA LEU A 245 -3.06 9.79 -8.46
C LEU A 245 -3.41 9.61 -6.97
N ALA A 246 -3.38 8.36 -6.47
CA ALA A 246 -3.76 8.08 -5.08
C ALA A 246 -2.81 8.75 -4.09
N ILE A 247 -1.50 8.72 -4.34
CA ILE A 247 -0.50 9.40 -3.50
C ILE A 247 -0.72 10.92 -3.52
N TYR A 248 -0.94 11.54 -4.68
CA TYR A 248 -1.20 12.96 -4.78
C TYR A 248 -2.47 13.36 -4.01
N CYS A 249 -3.53 12.61 -4.16
CA CYS A 249 -4.78 12.79 -3.42
C CYS A 249 -4.57 12.65 -1.91
N MET A 250 -3.86 11.62 -1.47
CA MET A 250 -3.57 11.37 -0.06
C MET A 250 -2.78 12.52 0.57
N PHE A 251 -1.71 12.99 -0.08
CA PHE A 251 -0.94 14.11 0.45
C PHE A 251 -1.69 15.43 0.45
N THR A 252 -2.54 15.66 -0.55
CA THR A 252 -3.41 16.84 -0.57
C THR A 252 -4.42 16.79 0.57
N ALA A 253 -5.02 15.63 0.83
CA ALA A 253 -5.90 15.42 1.98
C ALA A 253 -5.18 15.67 3.32
N LEU A 254 -3.96 15.14 3.49
CA LEU A 254 -3.13 15.32 4.70
C LEU A 254 -2.75 16.80 4.96
N ARG A 255 -2.70 17.64 3.93
CA ARG A 255 -2.50 19.08 4.09
C ARG A 255 -3.77 19.81 4.54
N LEU A 256 -4.94 19.30 4.19
CA LEU A 256 -6.24 19.98 4.39
C LEU A 256 -7.00 19.48 5.61
N MET A 257 -6.68 18.28 6.13
CA MET A 257 -7.40 17.66 7.24
C MET A 257 -6.48 16.84 8.15
N ALA A 258 -6.95 16.57 9.36
CA ALA A 258 -6.19 15.80 10.35
C ALA A 258 -5.86 14.38 9.84
N VAL A 259 -4.64 13.90 10.14
CA VAL A 259 -4.11 12.59 9.74
C VAL A 259 -5.07 11.44 10.08
N ALA A 260 -5.62 11.44 11.31
CA ALA A 260 -6.59 10.43 11.75
C ALA A 260 -7.82 10.34 10.84
N ARG A 261 -8.26 11.47 10.28
CA ARG A 261 -9.41 11.50 9.37
C ARG A 261 -9.05 10.96 7.98
N VAL A 262 -7.84 11.28 7.48
CA VAL A 262 -7.35 10.69 6.21
C VAL A 262 -7.26 9.17 6.34
N TYR A 263 -6.74 8.67 7.45
CA TYR A 263 -6.68 7.22 7.70
C TYR A 263 -8.07 6.58 7.88
N ALA A 264 -9.04 7.32 8.41
CA ALA A 264 -10.43 6.86 8.44
C ALA A 264 -11.01 6.64 7.04
N PHE A 265 -10.65 7.50 6.07
CA PHE A 265 -11.00 7.24 4.67
C PHE A 265 -10.21 6.05 4.10
N SER A 266 -8.90 5.99 4.34
CA SER A 266 -8.06 4.91 3.82
C SER A 266 -8.52 3.52 4.27
N SER A 267 -9.11 3.39 5.47
CA SER A 267 -9.66 2.12 5.95
C SER A 267 -10.85 1.59 5.13
N LEU A 268 -11.44 2.42 4.27
CA LEU A 268 -12.48 2.00 3.31
C LEU A 268 -11.90 1.33 2.06
N THR A 269 -10.58 1.39 1.84
CA THR A 269 -9.95 0.82 0.64
C THR A 269 -10.29 -0.65 0.42
N PRO A 270 -10.23 -1.55 1.43
CA PRO A 270 -10.59 -2.96 1.21
C PRO A 270 -12.06 -3.13 0.82
N LEU A 271 -12.95 -2.34 1.40
CA LEU A 271 -14.38 -2.39 1.06
C LEU A 271 -14.62 -1.94 -0.39
N VAL A 272 -14.06 -0.79 -0.77
CA VAL A 272 -14.22 -0.27 -2.15
C VAL A 272 -13.57 -1.19 -3.17
N ALA A 273 -12.37 -1.72 -2.89
CA ALA A 273 -11.69 -2.66 -3.76
C ALA A 273 -12.49 -3.95 -3.95
N THR A 274 -13.08 -4.49 -2.88
CA THR A 274 -13.93 -5.69 -2.95
C THR A 274 -15.20 -5.44 -3.77
N LEU A 275 -15.86 -4.30 -3.57
CA LEU A 275 -17.03 -3.91 -4.38
C LEU A 275 -16.64 -3.76 -5.86
N PHE A 276 -15.54 -3.09 -6.16
CA PHE A 276 -15.04 -2.96 -7.53
C PHE A 276 -14.71 -4.34 -8.14
N ALA A 277 -14.08 -5.25 -7.37
CA ALA A 277 -13.81 -6.60 -7.83
C ALA A 277 -15.09 -7.37 -8.18
N HIS A 278 -16.13 -7.21 -7.36
CA HIS A 278 -17.43 -7.81 -7.65
C HIS A 278 -18.06 -7.26 -8.93
N PHE A 279 -18.11 -5.92 -9.09
CA PHE A 279 -18.78 -5.30 -10.23
C PHE A 279 -17.98 -5.40 -11.53
N PHE A 280 -16.65 -5.23 -11.49
CA PHE A 280 -15.83 -5.18 -12.71
C PHE A 280 -15.16 -6.51 -13.08
N LEU A 281 -14.86 -7.36 -12.09
CA LEU A 281 -14.18 -8.64 -12.30
C LEU A 281 -15.10 -9.84 -12.06
N HIS A 282 -16.36 -9.61 -11.66
CA HIS A 282 -17.34 -10.64 -11.31
C HIS A 282 -16.82 -11.61 -10.22
N GLU A 283 -15.97 -11.11 -9.30
CA GLU A 283 -15.51 -11.89 -8.16
C GLU A 283 -16.68 -12.20 -7.23
N TYR A 284 -16.67 -13.40 -6.66
CA TYR A 284 -17.75 -13.87 -5.80
C TYR A 284 -17.83 -13.04 -4.51
N LEU A 285 -19.03 -12.51 -4.24
CA LEU A 285 -19.32 -11.72 -3.05
C LEU A 285 -20.59 -12.25 -2.39
N ASN A 286 -20.47 -12.79 -1.18
CA ASN A 286 -21.60 -13.16 -0.35
C ASN A 286 -21.65 -12.33 0.94
N THR A 287 -22.71 -12.50 1.73
CA THR A 287 -22.90 -11.75 2.98
C THR A 287 -21.77 -11.94 3.99
N LEU A 288 -21.19 -13.16 4.08
CA LEU A 288 -20.06 -13.42 4.98
C LEU A 288 -18.79 -12.74 4.52
N VAL A 289 -18.49 -12.77 3.21
CA VAL A 289 -17.34 -12.05 2.66
C VAL A 289 -17.48 -10.55 2.92
N LEU A 290 -18.67 -9.97 2.64
CA LEU A 290 -18.93 -8.56 2.87
C LEU A 290 -18.81 -8.20 4.37
N ALA A 291 -19.38 -9.01 5.25
CA ALA A 291 -19.26 -8.82 6.69
C ALA A 291 -17.79 -8.88 7.16
N GLY A 292 -17.02 -9.83 6.65
CA GLY A 292 -15.60 -9.97 6.93
C GLY A 292 -14.79 -8.73 6.50
N VAL A 293 -15.05 -8.23 5.28
CA VAL A 293 -14.39 -7.02 4.76
C VAL A 293 -14.77 -5.78 5.59
N LEU A 294 -16.01 -5.65 6.00
CA LEU A 294 -16.45 -4.56 6.89
C LEU A 294 -15.76 -4.61 8.26
N LEU A 295 -15.65 -5.80 8.86
CA LEU A 295 -14.94 -5.99 10.13
C LEU A 295 -13.45 -5.62 9.99
N VAL A 296 -12.79 -6.04 8.90
CA VAL A 296 -11.41 -5.65 8.62
C VAL A 296 -11.31 -4.13 8.48
N SER A 297 -12.17 -3.49 7.70
CA SER A 297 -12.16 -2.03 7.51
C SER A 297 -12.35 -1.26 8.83
N ILE A 298 -13.28 -1.70 9.68
CA ILE A 298 -13.50 -1.11 11.01
C ILE A 298 -12.27 -1.34 11.91
N GLY A 299 -11.69 -2.53 11.88
CA GLY A 299 -10.49 -2.86 12.64
C GLY A 299 -9.29 -2.01 12.23
N VAL A 300 -9.06 -1.83 10.92
CA VAL A 300 -8.03 -0.92 10.37
C VAL A 300 -8.29 0.52 10.81
N LEU A 301 -9.53 0.98 10.75
CA LEU A 301 -9.93 2.30 11.23
C LEU A 301 -9.51 2.52 12.70
N LEU A 302 -9.87 1.59 13.58
CA LEU A 302 -9.55 1.69 15.01
C LEU A 302 -8.04 1.70 15.28
N THR A 303 -7.26 0.88 14.57
CA THR A 303 -5.81 0.85 14.74
C THR A 303 -5.12 2.12 14.28
N GLN A 304 -5.67 2.82 13.28
CA GLN A 304 -5.05 4.02 12.71
C GLN A 304 -5.51 5.32 13.38
N VAL A 305 -6.79 5.43 13.74
CA VAL A 305 -7.38 6.66 14.31
C VAL A 305 -6.91 6.90 15.75
N PHE A 306 -6.73 5.84 16.51
CA PHE A 306 -6.35 5.92 17.93
C PHE A 306 -4.85 5.79 18.17
N ARG A 307 -4.00 6.16 17.23
CA ARG A 307 -2.56 6.33 17.48
C ARG A 307 -2.33 7.45 18.49
N PRO A 308 -1.37 7.30 19.45
CA PRO A 308 -1.07 8.33 20.42
C PRO A 308 -0.72 9.66 19.77
N ALA A 309 -1.18 10.76 20.39
CA ALA A 309 -0.97 12.12 19.89
C ALA A 309 0.49 12.60 19.97
N ASP A 310 1.34 11.90 20.70
CA ASP A 310 2.76 12.22 20.89
C ASP A 310 3.63 12.09 19.63
N GLU A 311 3.08 11.50 18.57
CA GLU A 311 3.72 11.44 17.25
C GLU A 311 3.55 12.74 16.43
N LYS A 312 2.91 13.77 16.97
CA LYS A 312 2.59 15.00 16.21
C LYS A 312 3.69 16.03 16.17
N GLN A 313 4.81 15.84 16.90
CA GLN A 313 5.90 16.80 16.99
C GLN A 313 7.26 16.09 17.10
N ALA A 314 7.72 15.48 16.05
CA ALA A 314 9.13 15.18 15.84
C ALA A 314 9.49 15.50 14.39
#